data_c675ac57e23bc5590e76bb46a751da07
#
_entry.id   c675ac57e23bc5590e76bb46a751da07
#
_cell.length_a   1.000
_cell.length_b   1.000
_cell.length_c   1.000
_cell.angle_alpha   90.00
_cell.angle_beta   90.00
_cell.angle_gamma   90.00
#
_symmetry.space_group_name_H-M   'P 1'
#
loop_
_entity.id
_entity.type
_entity.pdbx_description
1 polymer ?
#
loop_
_entity_poly.entity_id
_entity_poly.type
_entity_poly.pdbx_seq_one_letter_code
_entity_poly.pdbx_strand_id
1 'polypeptide(L)'
;MSSFIEQRRDPLLSEPFFLEQIEDYKESSYFDPSWWAKINDPLHERWSDPHRRPTRSMASESMFMDNLEHAILLYSGGASHEDIKVCLSIVKKELLRHKKEFPDEQFYYWEQDAYQYLLWMFSLSILYGQDEMLPELVRYISKNPEGDDDPLWSMLLARLGYPGLPRGPESYTPEVYRPLFDAIKGDGVNPTRVERQASIKQYLKGWYKGCKECYWYDRHKAKHAIYFGYWAFEAALVTLLYELDDSSYRDMRYYPKDLVDYARANGVAEKWQALRVAQHPIAMPGSVVEQDGNWRCNLTDEQWQLRKGQRLPSQTHVNKDDMLFWIQE
;
A
#
# COMPACT_ATOMS: atom_id res chain seq x y z
N MET A 1 -14.19 32.19 -4.59
CA MET A 1 -13.89 30.76 -4.77
C MET A 1 -12.52 30.68 -5.42
N SER A 2 -11.59 29.87 -4.90
CA SER A 2 -10.32 29.61 -5.55
C SER A 2 -10.55 28.88 -6.89
N SER A 3 -9.70 29.14 -7.88
CA SER A 3 -9.79 28.46 -9.18
C SER A 3 -9.39 26.97 -9.04
N PHE A 4 -9.84 26.11 -9.97
CA PHE A 4 -9.41 24.72 -10.00
C PHE A 4 -7.88 24.58 -10.02
N ILE A 5 -7.20 25.46 -10.77
CA ILE A 5 -5.73 25.48 -10.86
C ILE A 5 -5.06 25.70 -9.50
N GLU A 6 -5.68 26.49 -8.62
CA GLU A 6 -5.18 26.75 -7.26
C GLU A 6 -5.48 25.60 -6.28
N GLN A 7 -6.53 24.82 -6.55
CA GLN A 7 -6.98 23.74 -5.67
C GLN A 7 -6.35 22.39 -6.01
N ARG A 8 -6.14 22.13 -7.33
CA ARG A 8 -5.61 20.83 -7.78
C ARG A 8 -4.24 20.52 -7.19
N ARG A 9 -4.04 19.29 -6.79
CA ARG A 9 -2.74 18.78 -6.31
C ARG A 9 -1.87 18.28 -7.44
N ASP A 10 -2.47 17.71 -8.49
CA ASP A 10 -1.73 17.26 -9.68
C ASP A 10 -1.71 18.34 -10.76
N PRO A 11 -0.53 18.90 -11.09
CA PRO A 11 -0.42 19.93 -12.11
C PRO A 11 -0.70 19.47 -13.56
N LEU A 12 -0.72 18.14 -13.80
CA LEU A 12 -1.09 17.59 -15.11
C LEU A 12 -2.59 17.52 -15.35
N LEU A 13 -3.38 17.59 -14.29
CA LEU A 13 -4.82 17.49 -14.36
C LEU A 13 -5.44 18.84 -14.75
N SER A 14 -6.05 18.95 -15.93
CA SER A 14 -6.83 20.13 -16.31
C SER A 14 -8.26 20.03 -15.81
N GLU A 15 -8.92 21.18 -15.59
CA GLU A 15 -10.32 21.22 -15.14
C GLU A 15 -11.28 20.51 -16.10
N PRO A 16 -11.24 20.76 -17.42
CA PRO A 16 -12.12 20.05 -18.35
C PRO A 16 -11.93 18.54 -18.30
N PHE A 17 -10.68 18.06 -18.23
CA PHE A 17 -10.38 16.64 -18.15
C PHE A 17 -10.84 16.05 -16.81
N PHE A 18 -10.64 16.77 -15.69
CA PHE A 18 -11.13 16.34 -14.38
C PHE A 18 -12.64 16.16 -14.38
N LEU A 19 -13.38 17.12 -14.93
CA LEU A 19 -14.85 17.05 -14.99
C LEU A 19 -15.33 15.92 -15.91
N GLU A 20 -14.66 15.69 -17.04
CA GLU A 20 -14.93 14.56 -17.93
C GLU A 20 -14.72 13.23 -17.19
N GLN A 21 -13.59 13.05 -16.49
CA GLN A 21 -13.30 11.84 -15.73
C GLN A 21 -14.30 11.60 -14.59
N ILE A 22 -14.72 12.66 -13.90
CA ILE A 22 -15.75 12.53 -12.85
C ILE A 22 -17.09 12.05 -13.47
N GLU A 23 -17.45 12.52 -14.64
CA GLU A 23 -18.66 12.08 -15.31
C GLU A 23 -18.52 10.64 -15.82
N ASP A 24 -17.39 10.30 -16.42
CA ASP A 24 -17.07 8.93 -16.86
C ASP A 24 -17.15 7.94 -15.70
N TYR A 25 -16.65 8.30 -14.50
CA TYR A 25 -16.82 7.46 -13.31
C TYR A 25 -18.26 7.30 -12.87
N LYS A 26 -19.09 8.35 -12.97
CA LYS A 26 -20.54 8.26 -12.66
C LYS A 26 -21.29 7.38 -13.64
N GLU A 27 -20.89 7.41 -14.93
CA GLU A 27 -21.48 6.57 -15.99
C GLU A 27 -20.88 5.16 -16.02
N SER A 28 -19.80 4.91 -15.27
CA SER A 28 -19.15 3.61 -15.24
C SER A 28 -20.07 2.51 -14.69
N SER A 29 -19.73 1.27 -15.01
CA SER A 29 -20.44 0.09 -14.52
C SER A 29 -20.57 0.05 -13.00
N TYR A 30 -19.68 0.73 -12.30
CA TYR A 30 -19.73 0.86 -10.83
C TYR A 30 -21.00 1.56 -10.34
N PHE A 31 -21.42 2.62 -11.01
CA PHE A 31 -22.63 3.38 -10.63
C PHE A 31 -23.90 2.86 -11.32
N ASP A 32 -23.78 1.94 -12.27
CA ASP A 32 -24.91 1.34 -12.96
C ASP A 32 -25.62 0.28 -12.08
N PRO A 33 -26.86 0.56 -11.60
CA PRO A 33 -27.60 -0.40 -10.78
C PRO A 33 -27.82 -1.75 -11.47
N SER A 34 -27.90 -1.78 -12.81
CA SER A 34 -28.06 -3.02 -13.57
C SER A 34 -26.81 -3.89 -13.53
N TRP A 35 -25.63 -3.27 -13.50
CA TRP A 35 -24.36 -3.96 -13.34
C TRP A 35 -24.21 -4.56 -11.95
N TRP A 36 -24.59 -3.79 -10.93
CA TRP A 36 -24.66 -4.26 -9.55
C TRP A 36 -25.58 -5.47 -9.38
N ALA A 37 -26.78 -5.41 -9.99
CA ALA A 37 -27.71 -6.52 -9.95
C ALA A 37 -27.10 -7.79 -10.54
N LYS A 38 -26.37 -7.68 -11.66
CA LYS A 38 -25.67 -8.81 -12.28
C LYS A 38 -24.57 -9.38 -11.38
N ILE A 39 -23.71 -8.53 -10.80
CA ILE A 39 -22.62 -8.97 -9.92
C ILE A 39 -23.16 -9.68 -8.68
N ASN A 40 -24.25 -9.17 -8.11
CA ASN A 40 -24.87 -9.71 -6.90
C ASN A 40 -25.72 -10.98 -7.15
N ASP A 41 -25.98 -11.34 -8.40
CA ASP A 41 -26.63 -12.58 -8.76
C ASP A 41 -25.63 -13.61 -9.34
N PRO A 42 -25.13 -14.57 -8.53
CA PRO A 42 -24.19 -15.59 -9.01
C PRO A 42 -24.76 -16.47 -10.15
N LEU A 43 -26.08 -16.56 -10.28
CA LEU A 43 -26.75 -17.36 -11.27
C LEU A 43 -27.13 -16.57 -12.51
N HIS A 44 -26.80 -15.30 -12.61
CA HIS A 44 -27.09 -14.48 -13.78
C HIS A 44 -26.45 -15.09 -15.04
N GLU A 45 -27.23 -15.17 -16.14
CA GLU A 45 -26.85 -15.81 -17.42
C GLU A 45 -25.49 -15.31 -17.97
N ARG A 46 -25.13 -14.05 -17.67
CA ARG A 46 -23.83 -13.47 -18.07
C ARG A 46 -22.63 -14.29 -17.57
N TRP A 47 -22.76 -14.94 -16.43
CA TRP A 47 -21.69 -15.70 -15.80
C TRP A 47 -21.64 -17.17 -16.16
N SER A 48 -22.61 -17.63 -16.95
CA SER A 48 -22.71 -19.04 -17.40
C SER A 48 -21.62 -19.45 -18.40
N ASP A 49 -21.04 -18.47 -19.13
CA ASP A 49 -19.96 -18.70 -20.07
C ASP A 49 -18.58 -18.42 -19.38
N PRO A 50 -17.78 -19.46 -19.11
CA PRO A 50 -16.49 -19.30 -18.44
C PRO A 50 -15.45 -18.56 -19.28
N HIS A 51 -15.68 -18.41 -20.59
CA HIS A 51 -14.78 -17.70 -21.50
C HIS A 51 -15.14 -16.22 -21.66
N ARG A 52 -16.32 -15.82 -21.19
CA ARG A 52 -16.76 -14.43 -21.29
C ARG A 52 -16.00 -13.55 -20.27
N ARG A 53 -15.48 -12.43 -20.75
CA ARG A 53 -14.77 -11.47 -19.90
C ARG A 53 -15.57 -10.16 -19.74
N PRO A 54 -15.46 -9.48 -18.60
CA PRO A 54 -14.85 -10.00 -17.39
C PRO A 54 -15.63 -11.18 -16.79
N THR A 55 -14.96 -12.04 -16.03
CA THR A 55 -15.63 -13.01 -15.15
C THR A 55 -16.34 -12.28 -14.00
N ARG A 56 -17.15 -13.00 -13.21
CA ARG A 56 -17.83 -12.39 -12.06
C ARG A 56 -16.82 -11.92 -10.99
N SER A 57 -15.75 -12.68 -10.74
CA SER A 57 -14.68 -12.28 -9.81
C SER A 57 -13.97 -11.03 -10.30
N MET A 58 -13.55 -10.98 -11.57
CA MET A 58 -12.92 -9.80 -12.17
C MET A 58 -13.85 -8.57 -12.10
N ALA A 59 -15.14 -8.74 -12.42
CA ALA A 59 -16.11 -7.65 -12.31
C ALA A 59 -16.28 -7.16 -10.85
N SER A 60 -16.27 -8.10 -9.91
CA SER A 60 -16.32 -7.77 -8.48
C SER A 60 -15.05 -7.04 -7.98
N GLU A 61 -13.89 -7.45 -8.48
CA GLU A 61 -12.61 -6.81 -8.20
C GLU A 61 -12.57 -5.37 -8.73
N SER A 62 -12.98 -5.15 -9.98
CA SER A 62 -13.06 -3.81 -10.57
C SER A 62 -13.86 -2.84 -9.71
N MET A 63 -14.86 -3.29 -8.95
CA MET A 63 -15.69 -2.41 -8.13
C MET A 63 -14.87 -1.64 -7.09
N PHE A 64 -13.93 -2.27 -6.41
CA PHE A 64 -13.10 -1.55 -5.43
C PHE A 64 -11.89 -0.87 -6.09
N MET A 65 -11.38 -1.40 -7.19
CA MET A 65 -10.28 -0.77 -7.92
C MET A 65 -10.70 0.53 -8.58
N ASP A 66 -11.82 0.57 -9.28
CA ASP A 66 -12.36 1.79 -9.91
C ASP A 66 -12.64 2.87 -8.85
N ASN A 67 -13.13 2.48 -7.67
CA ASN A 67 -13.31 3.42 -6.56
C ASN A 67 -12.01 3.93 -5.98
N LEU A 68 -10.96 3.13 -5.94
CA LEU A 68 -9.63 3.57 -5.53
C LEU A 68 -9.09 4.62 -6.51
N GLU A 69 -9.20 4.37 -7.82
CA GLU A 69 -8.82 5.34 -8.85
C GLU A 69 -9.62 6.64 -8.73
N HIS A 70 -10.92 6.53 -8.49
CA HIS A 70 -11.77 7.69 -8.26
C HIS A 70 -11.33 8.47 -7.00
N ALA A 71 -11.01 7.81 -5.89
CA ALA A 71 -10.47 8.47 -4.71
C ALA A 71 -9.15 9.21 -5.01
N ILE A 72 -8.27 8.61 -5.81
CA ILE A 72 -7.02 9.22 -6.25
C ILE A 72 -7.27 10.40 -7.20
N LEU A 73 -8.24 10.30 -8.11
CA LEU A 73 -8.66 11.38 -8.98
C LEU A 73 -9.19 12.59 -8.18
N LEU A 74 -10.04 12.34 -7.20
CA LEU A 74 -10.54 13.38 -6.30
C LEU A 74 -9.40 14.03 -5.51
N TYR A 75 -8.46 13.23 -5.01
CA TYR A 75 -7.25 13.74 -4.37
C TYR A 75 -6.46 14.65 -5.32
N SER A 76 -6.24 14.20 -6.55
CA SER A 76 -5.51 14.94 -7.59
C SER A 76 -6.19 16.27 -7.96
N GLY A 77 -7.52 16.28 -8.00
CA GLY A 77 -8.35 17.45 -8.28
C GLY A 77 -8.47 18.45 -7.11
N GLY A 78 -7.96 18.10 -5.92
CA GLY A 78 -7.97 19.01 -4.77
C GLY A 78 -9.19 18.87 -3.87
N ALA A 79 -9.94 17.77 -3.94
CA ALA A 79 -11.05 17.48 -3.04
C ALA A 79 -10.59 17.48 -1.57
N SER A 80 -11.54 17.70 -0.65
CA SER A 80 -11.25 17.65 0.76
C SER A 80 -10.84 16.25 1.23
N HIS A 81 -10.04 16.15 2.26
CA HIS A 81 -9.66 14.85 2.82
C HIS A 81 -10.87 14.04 3.32
N GLU A 82 -11.92 14.72 3.76
CA GLU A 82 -13.16 14.04 4.19
C GLU A 82 -13.91 13.41 3.01
N ASP A 83 -13.99 14.09 1.86
CA ASP A 83 -14.60 13.52 0.64
C ASP A 83 -13.82 12.27 0.18
N ILE A 84 -12.50 12.32 0.25
CA ILE A 84 -11.64 11.18 -0.11
C ILE A 84 -11.86 10.01 0.86
N LYS A 85 -12.00 10.27 2.17
CA LYS A 85 -12.34 9.23 3.16
C LYS A 85 -13.68 8.55 2.87
N VAL A 86 -14.67 9.31 2.41
CA VAL A 86 -15.96 8.73 1.99
C VAL A 86 -15.74 7.75 0.83
N CYS A 87 -14.97 8.11 -0.19
CA CYS A 87 -14.64 7.20 -1.29
C CYS A 87 -13.87 5.96 -0.81
N LEU A 88 -12.88 6.13 0.06
CA LEU A 88 -12.14 5.01 0.62
C LEU A 88 -13.02 4.08 1.47
N SER A 89 -14.07 4.60 2.10
CA SER A 89 -15.06 3.77 2.80
C SER A 89 -15.84 2.88 1.83
N ILE A 90 -16.07 3.35 0.60
CA ILE A 90 -16.66 2.53 -0.46
C ILE A 90 -15.68 1.48 -0.94
N VAL A 91 -14.41 1.85 -1.18
CA VAL A 91 -13.33 0.89 -1.51
C VAL A 91 -13.30 -0.24 -0.49
N LYS A 92 -13.30 0.10 0.82
CA LYS A 92 -13.34 -0.89 1.91
C LYS A 92 -14.54 -1.81 1.80
N LYS A 93 -15.73 -1.25 1.66
CA LYS A 93 -16.98 -2.04 1.57
C LYS A 93 -16.92 -3.04 0.42
N GLU A 94 -16.45 -2.62 -0.75
CA GLU A 94 -16.39 -3.47 -1.93
C GLU A 94 -15.28 -4.51 -1.84
N LEU A 95 -14.13 -4.16 -1.29
CA LEU A 95 -13.06 -5.11 -0.99
C LEU A 95 -13.54 -6.22 -0.04
N LEU A 96 -14.18 -5.84 1.08
CA LEU A 96 -14.71 -6.81 2.05
C LEU A 96 -15.77 -7.72 1.42
N ARG A 97 -16.66 -7.16 0.57
CA ARG A 97 -17.65 -7.94 -0.19
C ARG A 97 -16.95 -8.92 -1.13
N HIS A 98 -16.01 -8.45 -1.91
CA HIS A 98 -15.25 -9.27 -2.85
C HIS A 98 -14.55 -10.43 -2.14
N LYS A 99 -13.82 -10.16 -1.07
CA LYS A 99 -13.11 -11.20 -0.30
C LYS A 99 -14.04 -12.21 0.36
N LYS A 100 -15.25 -11.82 0.76
CA LYS A 100 -16.26 -12.74 1.27
C LYS A 100 -16.76 -13.69 0.20
N GLU A 101 -16.94 -13.20 -1.03
CA GLU A 101 -17.46 -13.99 -2.14
C GLU A 101 -16.39 -14.80 -2.87
N PHE A 102 -15.17 -14.28 -2.91
CA PHE A 102 -14.03 -14.86 -3.62
C PHE A 102 -12.82 -14.95 -2.67
N PRO A 103 -12.89 -15.80 -1.63
CA PRO A 103 -11.86 -15.84 -0.57
C PRO A 103 -10.49 -16.29 -1.08
N ASP A 104 -10.44 -17.02 -2.19
CA ASP A 104 -9.20 -17.55 -2.77
C ASP A 104 -8.57 -16.62 -3.81
N GLU A 105 -9.30 -15.59 -4.25
CA GLU A 105 -8.72 -14.56 -5.14
C GLU A 105 -7.67 -13.75 -4.40
N GLN A 106 -6.58 -13.42 -5.10
CA GLN A 106 -5.47 -12.66 -4.54
C GLN A 106 -4.83 -11.78 -5.62
N PHE A 107 -4.18 -10.70 -5.19
CA PHE A 107 -3.31 -9.94 -6.07
C PHE A 107 -2.01 -10.69 -6.30
N TYR A 108 -1.66 -10.82 -7.55
CA TYR A 108 -0.36 -11.35 -7.95
C TYR A 108 0.69 -10.26 -7.78
N TYR A 109 1.27 -10.16 -6.60
CA TYR A 109 2.19 -9.08 -6.24
C TYR A 109 3.48 -9.03 -7.08
N TRP A 110 3.79 -10.06 -7.86
CA TRP A 110 4.85 -10.02 -8.89
C TRP A 110 4.42 -9.26 -10.15
N GLU A 111 3.14 -8.98 -10.35
CA GLU A 111 2.67 -8.08 -11.38
C GLU A 111 2.76 -6.65 -10.88
N GLN A 112 3.47 -5.79 -11.61
CA GLN A 112 3.77 -4.44 -11.14
C GLN A 112 2.52 -3.58 -10.91
N ASP A 113 1.48 -3.73 -11.72
CA ASP A 113 0.19 -3.05 -11.50
C ASP A 113 -0.45 -3.48 -10.18
N ALA A 114 -0.61 -4.79 -9.97
CA ALA A 114 -1.19 -5.34 -8.75
C ALA A 114 -0.38 -4.91 -7.51
N TYR A 115 0.95 -4.93 -7.61
CA TYR A 115 1.84 -4.47 -6.56
C TYR A 115 1.59 -3.01 -6.19
N GLN A 116 1.49 -2.12 -7.19
CA GLN A 116 1.24 -0.70 -6.95
C GLN A 116 -0.15 -0.45 -6.37
N TYR A 117 -1.17 -1.14 -6.85
CA TYR A 117 -2.53 -1.04 -6.30
C TYR A 117 -2.59 -1.45 -4.83
N LEU A 118 -1.95 -2.55 -4.47
CA LEU A 118 -1.84 -2.97 -3.08
C LEU A 118 -1.15 -1.91 -2.22
N LEU A 119 -0.03 -1.35 -2.70
CA LEU A 119 0.68 -0.28 -2.00
C LEU A 119 -0.20 0.96 -1.82
N TRP A 120 -0.97 1.35 -2.83
CA TRP A 120 -1.89 2.48 -2.75
C TRP A 120 -3.01 2.23 -1.74
N MET A 121 -3.70 1.08 -1.83
CA MET A 121 -4.76 0.74 -0.88
C MET A 121 -4.24 0.70 0.56
N PHE A 122 -3.10 0.06 0.75
CA PHE A 122 -2.46 -0.07 2.06
C PHE A 122 -2.07 1.30 2.63
N SER A 123 -1.40 2.11 1.81
CA SER A 123 -0.95 3.44 2.20
C SER A 123 -2.12 4.37 2.52
N LEU A 124 -3.12 4.43 1.65
CA LEU A 124 -4.28 5.30 1.84
C LEU A 124 -5.12 4.86 3.04
N SER A 125 -5.30 3.56 3.26
CA SER A 125 -5.98 3.05 4.45
C SER A 125 -5.36 3.57 5.75
N ILE A 126 -4.04 3.51 5.83
CA ILE A 126 -3.30 3.93 7.02
C ILE A 126 -3.29 5.44 7.15
N LEU A 127 -2.93 6.16 6.07
CA LEU A 127 -2.81 7.61 6.08
C LEU A 127 -4.15 8.33 6.38
N TYR A 128 -5.27 7.70 6.03
CA TYR A 128 -6.60 8.19 6.38
C TYR A 128 -7.20 7.57 7.66
N GLY A 129 -6.46 6.71 8.35
CA GLY A 129 -6.92 6.07 9.59
C GLY A 129 -8.08 5.08 9.39
N GLN A 130 -8.22 4.51 8.19
CA GLN A 130 -9.24 3.51 7.85
C GLN A 130 -8.66 2.10 7.88
N ASP A 131 -8.11 1.72 9.00
CA ASP A 131 -7.33 0.50 9.21
C ASP A 131 -8.16 -0.80 9.24
N GLU A 132 -9.49 -0.73 9.28
CA GLU A 132 -10.33 -1.94 9.24
C GLU A 132 -10.26 -2.70 7.91
N MET A 133 -9.70 -2.08 6.86
CA MET A 133 -9.38 -2.72 5.60
C MET A 133 -8.16 -3.65 5.67
N LEU A 134 -7.22 -3.35 6.57
CA LEU A 134 -5.90 -3.97 6.56
C LEU A 134 -5.92 -5.49 6.75
N PRO A 135 -6.75 -6.10 7.61
CA PRO A 135 -6.78 -7.55 7.73
C PRO A 135 -7.10 -8.26 6.41
N GLU A 136 -7.98 -7.69 5.60
CA GLU A 136 -8.32 -8.27 4.29
C GLU A 136 -7.24 -7.99 3.25
N LEU A 137 -6.63 -6.81 3.25
CA LEU A 137 -5.49 -6.51 2.39
C LEU A 137 -4.31 -7.45 2.70
N VAL A 138 -4.03 -7.73 3.96
CA VAL A 138 -3.00 -8.69 4.37
C VAL A 138 -3.30 -10.09 3.82
N ARG A 139 -4.56 -10.51 3.84
CA ARG A 139 -4.96 -11.79 3.24
C ARG A 139 -4.75 -11.82 1.72
N TYR A 140 -4.91 -10.70 1.03
CA TYR A 140 -4.62 -10.60 -0.39
C TYR A 140 -3.15 -10.83 -0.72
N ILE A 141 -2.25 -10.37 0.17
CA ILE A 141 -0.81 -10.47 -0.02
C ILE A 141 -0.28 -11.84 0.42
N SER A 142 -0.87 -12.42 1.48
CA SER A 142 -0.28 -13.52 2.25
C SER A 142 -0.42 -14.91 1.63
N LYS A 143 -1.10 -15.06 0.49
CA LYS A 143 -1.38 -16.36 -0.13
C LYS A 143 -0.68 -16.53 -1.48
N ASN A 144 0.63 -16.38 -1.53
CA ASN A 144 1.34 -16.84 -2.72
C ASN A 144 1.62 -18.34 -2.60
N PRO A 145 1.03 -19.20 -3.45
CA PRO A 145 1.28 -20.65 -3.41
C PRO A 145 2.72 -21.02 -3.80
N GLU A 146 3.43 -20.16 -4.52
CA GLU A 146 4.83 -20.36 -4.91
C GLU A 146 5.81 -19.84 -3.88
N GLY A 147 5.31 -19.09 -2.89
CA GLY A 147 5.98 -18.80 -1.64
C GLY A 147 7.13 -17.82 -1.71
N ASP A 148 7.17 -16.95 -2.71
CA ASP A 148 8.20 -15.91 -2.77
C ASP A 148 7.99 -14.88 -1.65
N ASP A 149 9.06 -14.58 -0.95
CA ASP A 149 9.07 -13.59 0.12
C ASP A 149 9.36 -12.20 -0.48
N ASP A 150 8.51 -11.22 -0.20
CA ASP A 150 8.79 -9.83 -0.51
C ASP A 150 9.26 -9.09 0.74
N PRO A 151 10.54 -8.70 0.81
CA PRO A 151 11.10 -8.04 1.98
C PRO A 151 10.44 -6.70 2.30
N LEU A 152 10.01 -5.93 1.30
CA LEU A 152 9.32 -4.65 1.52
C LEU A 152 7.99 -4.87 2.22
N TRP A 153 7.17 -5.80 1.70
CA TRP A 153 5.90 -6.14 2.32
C TRP A 153 6.07 -6.74 3.71
N SER A 154 7.01 -7.66 3.89
CA SER A 154 7.30 -8.25 5.20
C SER A 154 7.64 -7.20 6.24
N MET A 155 8.41 -6.16 5.87
CA MET A 155 8.73 -5.06 6.80
C MET A 155 7.55 -4.15 7.09
N LEU A 156 6.81 -3.77 6.06
CA LEU A 156 5.62 -2.92 6.26
C LEU A 156 4.61 -3.61 7.15
N LEU A 157 4.34 -4.89 6.91
CA LEU A 157 3.43 -5.69 7.72
C LEU A 157 3.92 -5.81 9.16
N ALA A 158 5.19 -6.17 9.33
CA ALA A 158 5.78 -6.29 10.66
C ALA A 158 5.76 -4.95 11.42
N ARG A 159 6.03 -3.83 10.73
CA ARG A 159 5.94 -2.48 11.30
C ARG A 159 4.54 -2.14 11.82
N LEU A 160 3.51 -2.75 11.23
CA LEU A 160 2.12 -2.57 11.60
C LEU A 160 1.60 -3.66 12.57
N GLY A 161 2.47 -4.57 13.02
CA GLY A 161 2.12 -5.63 13.96
C GLY A 161 1.49 -6.87 13.31
N TYR A 162 1.59 -7.00 11.98
CA TYR A 162 1.17 -8.22 11.29
C TYR A 162 2.35 -9.18 11.12
N PRO A 163 2.09 -10.50 11.02
CA PRO A 163 3.14 -11.44 10.66
C PRO A 163 3.66 -11.13 9.25
N GLY A 164 4.94 -11.36 9.03
CA GLY A 164 5.53 -11.26 7.69
C GLY A 164 4.92 -12.25 6.69
N LEU A 165 5.22 -12.06 5.42
CA LEU A 165 4.77 -12.97 4.38
C LEU A 165 5.36 -14.38 4.59
N PRO A 166 4.62 -15.43 4.15
CA PRO A 166 5.17 -16.77 4.10
C PRO A 166 6.45 -16.79 3.27
N ARG A 167 7.41 -17.61 3.70
CA ARG A 167 8.68 -17.72 2.98
C ARG A 167 8.55 -18.54 1.74
N GLY A 168 9.17 -18.05 0.69
CA GLY A 168 9.47 -18.77 -0.51
C GLY A 168 10.96 -19.06 -0.68
N PRO A 169 11.31 -19.83 -1.71
CA PRO A 169 12.71 -20.13 -2.04
C PRO A 169 13.50 -18.89 -2.50
N GLU A 170 12.83 -17.86 -2.95
CA GLU A 170 13.43 -16.64 -3.47
C GLU A 170 12.81 -15.39 -2.83
N SER A 171 13.63 -14.38 -2.63
CA SER A 171 13.22 -13.06 -2.13
C SER A 171 13.11 -12.10 -3.31
N TYR A 172 11.94 -11.50 -3.51
CA TYR A 172 11.69 -10.62 -4.63
C TYR A 172 11.02 -9.31 -4.20
N THR A 173 11.66 -8.21 -4.55
CA THR A 173 11.05 -6.87 -4.53
C THR A 173 11.28 -6.23 -5.89
N PRO A 174 10.25 -5.76 -6.61
CA PRO A 174 10.47 -5.14 -7.90
C PRO A 174 11.46 -3.97 -7.79
N GLU A 175 12.36 -3.85 -8.78
CA GLU A 175 13.50 -2.92 -8.75
C GLU A 175 13.09 -1.47 -8.44
N VAL A 176 11.93 -1.04 -8.92
CA VAL A 176 11.41 0.32 -8.68
C VAL A 176 11.23 0.61 -7.19
N TYR A 177 10.88 -0.40 -6.37
CA TYR A 177 10.63 -0.24 -4.94
C TYR A 177 11.88 -0.48 -4.09
N ARG A 178 13.01 -0.87 -4.68
CA ARG A 178 14.25 -1.12 -3.94
C ARG A 178 14.68 0.06 -3.08
N PRO A 179 14.67 1.32 -3.53
CA PRO A 179 15.02 2.43 -2.67
C PRO A 179 14.01 2.68 -1.53
N LEU A 180 12.74 2.33 -1.73
CA LEU A 180 11.73 2.38 -0.66
C LEU A 180 12.05 1.35 0.42
N PHE A 181 12.42 0.13 0.01
CA PHE A 181 12.94 -0.90 0.88
C PHE A 181 14.20 -0.45 1.63
N ASP A 182 15.18 0.15 0.93
CA ASP A 182 16.39 0.67 1.55
C ASP A 182 16.11 1.73 2.61
N ALA A 183 15.00 2.46 2.49
CA ALA A 183 14.58 3.42 3.51
C ALA A 183 14.12 2.76 4.82
N ILE A 184 13.65 1.51 4.79
CA ILE A 184 13.05 0.85 5.95
C ILE A 184 13.83 -0.35 6.46
N LYS A 185 14.70 -0.93 5.62
CA LYS A 185 15.50 -2.10 5.99
C LYS A 185 16.35 -1.84 7.23
N GLY A 186 16.60 -2.92 7.96
CA GLY A 186 17.63 -2.99 8.97
C GLY A 186 18.53 -4.19 8.66
N ASP A 187 19.82 -3.99 8.65
CA ASP A 187 20.83 -5.01 8.36
C ASP A 187 21.79 -5.21 9.54
N GLY A 188 21.28 -5.09 10.78
CA GLY A 188 22.06 -5.09 12.00
C GLY A 188 22.64 -3.73 12.36
N VAL A 189 22.66 -2.80 11.40
CA VAL A 189 22.91 -1.38 11.61
C VAL A 189 21.74 -0.62 11.00
N ASN A 190 20.81 -0.20 11.84
CA ASN A 190 19.66 0.58 11.39
C ASN A 190 20.14 1.79 10.58
N PRO A 191 19.59 2.02 9.37
CA PRO A 191 19.88 3.24 8.64
C PRO A 191 19.59 4.46 9.49
N THR A 192 20.45 5.45 9.43
CA THR A 192 20.20 6.74 10.07
C THR A 192 18.98 7.43 9.45
N ARG A 193 18.38 8.39 10.15
CA ARG A 193 17.29 9.20 9.57
C ARG A 193 17.70 9.87 8.25
N VAL A 194 18.93 10.32 8.14
CA VAL A 194 19.48 10.97 6.92
C VAL A 194 19.56 9.96 5.76
N GLU A 195 20.02 8.74 6.01
CA GLU A 195 20.06 7.69 4.99
C GLU A 195 18.67 7.28 4.54
N ARG A 196 17.71 7.14 5.47
CA ARG A 196 16.31 6.89 5.13
C ARG A 196 15.72 7.99 4.24
N GLN A 197 15.95 9.26 4.59
CA GLN A 197 15.52 10.40 3.78
C GLN A 197 16.15 10.39 2.39
N ALA A 198 17.44 10.05 2.29
CA ALA A 198 18.13 9.94 1.01
C ALA A 198 17.52 8.84 0.13
N SER A 199 17.18 7.70 0.72
CA SER A 199 16.52 6.58 0.01
C SER A 199 15.12 6.95 -0.48
N ILE A 200 14.29 7.62 0.35
CA ILE A 200 12.98 8.14 -0.10
C ILE A 200 13.15 9.13 -1.26
N LYS A 201 14.14 9.99 -1.18
CA LYS A 201 14.45 10.95 -2.25
C LYS A 201 14.85 10.26 -3.56
N GLN A 202 15.64 9.20 -3.47
CA GLN A 202 16.01 8.36 -4.60
C GLN A 202 14.79 7.65 -5.17
N TYR A 203 13.94 7.09 -4.31
CA TYR A 203 12.68 6.47 -4.71
C TYR A 203 11.82 7.42 -5.53
N LEU A 204 11.50 8.60 -4.99
CA LEU A 204 10.67 9.60 -5.67
C LEU A 204 11.24 10.05 -7.03
N LYS A 205 12.56 10.10 -7.18
CA LYS A 205 13.21 10.42 -8.47
C LYS A 205 13.02 9.33 -9.51
N GLY A 206 13.02 8.07 -9.10
CA GLY A 206 12.96 6.92 -9.99
C GLY A 206 11.55 6.36 -10.21
N TRP A 207 10.65 6.56 -9.25
CA TRP A 207 9.34 5.92 -9.17
C TRP A 207 8.55 5.94 -10.48
N TYR A 208 8.27 7.13 -11.02
CA TYR A 208 7.46 7.25 -12.22
C TYR A 208 8.04 6.49 -13.41
N LYS A 209 9.34 6.65 -13.66
CA LYS A 209 10.01 5.94 -14.76
C LYS A 209 10.11 4.44 -14.52
N GLY A 210 10.25 4.02 -13.28
CA GLY A 210 10.29 2.62 -12.89
C GLY A 210 8.94 1.91 -13.10
N CYS A 211 7.84 2.66 -13.08
CA CYS A 211 6.49 2.17 -13.33
C CYS A 211 6.05 2.24 -14.81
N LYS A 212 6.98 2.29 -15.75
CA LYS A 212 6.68 2.42 -17.19
C LYS A 212 5.86 1.26 -17.78
N GLU A 213 5.90 0.09 -17.18
CA GLU A 213 5.14 -1.09 -17.58
C GLU A 213 3.71 -1.11 -16.99
N CYS A 214 3.41 -0.22 -16.05
CA CYS A 214 2.08 -0.12 -15.47
C CYS A 214 1.10 0.50 -16.49
N TYR A 215 -0.13 -0.02 -16.50
CA TYR A 215 -1.14 0.42 -17.47
C TYR A 215 -1.49 1.91 -17.33
N TRP A 216 -1.39 2.49 -16.13
CA TRP A 216 -1.67 3.90 -15.85
C TRP A 216 -0.54 4.85 -16.28
N TYR A 217 0.63 4.32 -16.65
CA TYR A 217 1.78 5.14 -17.07
C TYR A 217 1.46 5.94 -18.34
N ASP A 218 1.85 7.21 -18.34
CA ASP A 218 1.67 8.15 -19.48
C ASP A 218 0.20 8.38 -19.93
N ARG A 219 -0.79 7.95 -19.14
CA ARG A 219 -2.22 8.11 -19.49
C ARG A 219 -2.65 9.57 -19.66
N HIS A 220 -2.01 10.51 -18.96
CA HIS A 220 -2.26 11.95 -19.12
C HIS A 220 -1.97 12.46 -20.57
N LYS A 221 -1.26 11.69 -21.40
CA LYS A 221 -0.93 12.02 -22.78
C LYS A 221 -1.93 11.45 -23.79
N ALA A 222 -2.71 10.47 -23.38
CA ALA A 222 -3.61 9.78 -24.27
C ALA A 222 -5.01 10.39 -24.22
N LYS A 223 -5.56 10.69 -25.42
CA LYS A 223 -6.94 11.12 -25.54
C LYS A 223 -7.88 9.96 -25.17
N HIS A 224 -8.87 10.21 -24.33
CA HIS A 224 -9.83 9.20 -23.86
C HIS A 224 -9.24 8.08 -22.99
N ALA A 225 -8.11 8.30 -22.34
CA ALA A 225 -7.59 7.38 -21.35
C ALA A 225 -8.03 7.79 -19.94
N ILE A 226 -8.31 6.83 -19.10
CA ILE A 226 -8.53 7.09 -17.68
C ILE A 226 -7.22 7.61 -17.08
N TYR A 227 -7.25 8.79 -16.48
CA TYR A 227 -6.15 9.39 -15.78
C TYR A 227 -6.60 9.94 -14.44
N PHE A 228 -6.03 9.47 -13.36
CA PHE A 228 -6.42 9.81 -12.00
C PHE A 228 -5.32 10.51 -11.18
N GLY A 229 -4.14 10.72 -11.76
CA GLY A 229 -2.99 11.36 -11.11
C GLY A 229 -1.87 10.37 -10.79
N TYR A 230 -0.69 10.91 -10.50
CA TYR A 230 0.51 10.11 -10.20
C TYR A 230 1.03 10.42 -8.80
N TRP A 231 0.88 9.45 -7.88
CA TRP A 231 1.23 9.65 -6.47
C TRP A 231 1.93 8.44 -5.87
N ALA A 232 3.07 8.68 -5.26
CA ALA A 232 3.81 7.71 -4.46
C ALA A 232 3.31 7.76 -2.99
N PHE A 233 2.07 7.29 -2.75
CA PHE A 233 1.47 7.28 -1.40
C PHE A 233 2.27 6.42 -0.42
N GLU A 234 2.95 5.40 -0.90
CA GLU A 234 3.83 4.53 -0.11
C GLU A 234 5.07 5.28 0.42
N ALA A 235 5.55 6.30 -0.29
CA ALA A 235 6.60 7.17 0.24
C ALA A 235 6.10 8.01 1.42
N ALA A 236 4.85 8.47 1.36
CA ALA A 236 4.18 9.15 2.47
C ALA A 236 3.97 8.21 3.66
N LEU A 237 3.53 6.97 3.39
CA LEU A 237 3.37 5.95 4.42
C LEU A 237 4.68 5.70 5.17
N VAL A 238 5.77 5.46 4.46
CA VAL A 238 7.09 5.24 5.08
C VAL A 238 7.54 6.47 5.85
N THR A 239 7.33 7.67 5.30
CA THR A 239 7.64 8.94 6.00
C THR A 239 6.91 9.01 7.34
N LEU A 240 5.62 8.68 7.37
CA LEU A 240 4.82 8.71 8.58
C LEU A 240 5.25 7.64 9.58
N LEU A 241 5.34 6.37 9.15
CA LEU A 241 5.63 5.23 10.02
C LEU A 241 7.03 5.28 10.64
N TYR A 242 7.97 5.94 9.98
CA TYR A 242 9.36 6.09 10.47
C TYR A 242 9.66 7.50 10.98
N GLU A 243 8.63 8.35 11.12
CA GLU A 243 8.73 9.72 11.67
C GLU A 243 9.84 10.53 11.01
N LEU A 244 9.92 10.44 9.66
CA LEU A 244 10.94 11.14 8.90
C LEU A 244 10.57 12.61 8.71
N ASP A 245 11.56 13.49 8.79
CA ASP A 245 11.46 14.86 8.33
C ASP A 245 11.45 14.86 6.78
N ASP A 246 10.37 15.31 6.18
CA ASP A 246 10.16 15.34 4.74
C ASP A 246 10.64 16.63 4.07
N SER A 247 11.19 17.59 4.82
CA SER A 247 11.61 18.92 4.33
C SER A 247 12.50 18.84 3.08
N SER A 248 13.35 17.81 2.97
CA SER A 248 14.30 17.66 1.87
C SER A 248 13.71 17.08 0.56
N TYR A 249 12.49 16.50 0.60
CA TYR A 249 11.80 15.90 -0.55
C TYR A 249 10.31 16.26 -0.64
N ARG A 250 9.85 17.09 0.28
CA ARG A 250 8.45 17.49 0.41
C ARG A 250 7.84 18.06 -0.87
N ASP A 251 8.61 18.82 -1.63
CA ASP A 251 8.16 19.46 -2.86
C ASP A 251 8.49 18.65 -4.13
N MET A 252 8.87 17.39 -3.97
CA MET A 252 9.05 16.50 -5.12
C MET A 252 7.70 16.10 -5.71
N ARG A 253 7.66 16.00 -7.05
CA ARG A 253 6.44 15.97 -7.86
C ARG A 253 5.41 14.91 -7.46
N TYR A 254 5.81 13.75 -7.05
CA TYR A 254 4.92 12.62 -6.80
C TYR A 254 4.67 12.39 -5.30
N TYR A 255 5.20 13.27 -4.46
CA TYR A 255 5.06 13.16 -3.02
C TYR A 255 3.79 13.85 -2.53
N PRO A 256 2.86 13.12 -1.85
CA PRO A 256 1.58 13.67 -1.40
C PRO A 256 1.73 14.40 -0.04
N LYS A 257 2.41 15.54 -0.04
CA LYS A 257 2.81 16.26 1.18
C LYS A 257 1.65 16.68 2.09
N ASP A 258 0.55 17.09 1.52
CA ASP A 258 -0.64 17.53 2.27
C ASP A 258 -1.35 16.36 2.93
N LEU A 259 -1.28 15.17 2.35
CA LEU A 259 -1.78 13.96 3.00
C LEU A 259 -0.91 13.56 4.21
N VAL A 260 0.40 13.76 4.14
CA VAL A 260 1.28 13.56 5.30
C VAL A 260 0.96 14.54 6.41
N ASP A 261 0.70 15.81 6.07
CA ASP A 261 0.30 16.83 7.05
C ASP A 261 -1.05 16.47 7.68
N TYR A 262 -2.02 16.06 6.86
CA TYR A 262 -3.31 15.59 7.34
C TYR A 262 -3.16 14.40 8.31
N ALA A 263 -2.39 13.39 7.95
CA ALA A 263 -2.16 12.22 8.78
C ALA A 263 -1.47 12.57 10.11
N ARG A 264 -0.47 13.45 10.09
CA ARG A 264 0.20 13.96 11.29
C ARG A 264 -0.78 14.73 12.20
N ALA A 265 -1.56 15.63 11.61
CA ALA A 265 -2.55 16.43 12.36
C ALA A 265 -3.65 15.57 13.01
N ASN A 266 -3.92 14.39 12.48
CA ASN A 266 -4.93 13.45 12.99
C ASN A 266 -4.34 12.32 13.88
N GLY A 267 -3.08 12.42 14.30
CA GLY A 267 -2.45 11.48 15.22
C GLY A 267 -2.28 10.06 14.68
N VAL A 268 -2.17 9.91 13.34
CA VAL A 268 -2.10 8.58 12.72
C VAL A 268 -0.81 7.86 13.07
N ALA A 269 0.31 8.57 13.15
CA ALA A 269 1.61 7.99 13.52
C ALA A 269 1.59 7.43 14.95
N GLU A 270 1.05 8.20 15.90
CA GLU A 270 0.94 7.84 17.30
C GLU A 270 0.01 6.64 17.50
N LYS A 271 -1.11 6.60 16.78
CA LYS A 271 -2.02 5.45 16.79
C LYS A 271 -1.30 4.17 16.40
N TRP A 272 -0.56 4.17 15.29
CA TRP A 272 0.15 2.98 14.79
C TRP A 272 1.31 2.60 15.68
N GLN A 273 2.02 3.55 16.27
CA GLN A 273 3.06 3.27 17.23
C GLN A 273 2.50 2.59 18.49
N ALA A 274 1.36 3.07 19.01
CA ALA A 274 0.69 2.47 20.14
C ALA A 274 0.21 1.04 19.86
N LEU A 275 -0.41 0.80 18.70
CA LEU A 275 -0.87 -0.52 18.27
C LEU A 275 0.28 -1.51 18.13
N ARG A 276 1.39 -1.09 17.53
CA ARG A 276 2.59 -1.92 17.38
C ARG A 276 3.14 -2.38 18.71
N VAL A 277 3.24 -1.48 19.68
CA VAL A 277 3.74 -1.81 21.03
C VAL A 277 2.79 -2.77 21.75
N ALA A 278 1.48 -2.63 21.51
CA ALA A 278 0.47 -3.43 22.20
C ALA A 278 0.29 -4.85 21.61
N GLN A 279 0.57 -5.04 20.32
CA GLN A 279 0.25 -6.31 19.65
C GLN A 279 1.45 -7.24 19.46
N HIS A 280 2.52 -6.77 18.83
CA HIS A 280 3.71 -7.59 18.58
C HIS A 280 4.96 -6.71 18.52
N PRO A 281 5.69 -6.58 19.63
CA PRO A 281 6.95 -5.87 19.61
C PRO A 281 7.88 -6.42 18.53
N ILE A 282 8.40 -5.53 17.70
CA ILE A 282 9.38 -5.84 16.67
C ILE A 282 10.70 -5.26 17.11
N ALA A 283 11.74 -6.08 17.05
CA ALA A 283 13.07 -5.65 17.40
C ALA A 283 14.08 -5.99 16.29
N MET A 284 15.04 -5.09 16.11
CA MET A 284 16.11 -5.29 15.15
C MET A 284 17.17 -6.23 15.71
N PRO A 285 17.94 -6.92 14.83
CA PRO A 285 19.07 -7.71 15.25
C PRO A 285 20.02 -6.93 16.18
N GLY A 286 20.47 -7.59 17.24
CA GLY A 286 21.33 -6.97 18.25
C GLY A 286 20.62 -6.05 19.25
N SER A 287 19.33 -5.78 19.10
CA SER A 287 18.56 -5.00 20.07
C SER A 287 18.47 -5.69 21.41
N VAL A 288 18.41 -4.91 22.48
CA VAL A 288 18.13 -5.40 23.82
C VAL A 288 16.62 -5.53 23.98
N VAL A 289 16.14 -6.70 24.46
CA VAL A 289 14.71 -6.90 24.68
C VAL A 289 14.26 -6.22 25.97
N GLU A 290 13.12 -5.54 25.91
CA GLU A 290 12.61 -4.72 27.01
C GLU A 290 11.74 -5.53 27.98
N GLN A 291 11.30 -6.73 27.56
CA GLN A 291 10.49 -7.66 28.35
C GLN A 291 10.82 -9.10 27.99
N ASP A 292 10.48 -10.02 28.90
CA ASP A 292 10.62 -11.45 28.64
C ASP A 292 9.67 -11.86 27.52
N GLY A 293 10.09 -12.80 26.67
CA GLY A 293 9.23 -13.29 25.59
C GLY A 293 9.90 -14.26 24.64
N ASN A 294 9.08 -14.87 23.81
CA ASN A 294 9.53 -15.67 22.68
C ASN A 294 9.68 -14.74 21.48
N TRP A 295 10.78 -14.86 20.79
CA TRP A 295 11.11 -14.04 19.64
C TRP A 295 11.35 -14.94 18.43
N ARG A 296 10.67 -14.69 17.34
CA ARG A 296 10.81 -15.41 16.08
C ARG A 296 11.47 -14.53 15.02
N CYS A 297 12.47 -15.06 14.35
CA CYS A 297 13.06 -14.41 13.18
C CYS A 297 12.07 -14.40 12.02
N ASN A 298 11.96 -13.27 11.31
CA ASN A 298 11.10 -13.16 10.14
C ASN A 298 11.62 -13.94 8.92
N LEU A 299 12.93 -14.21 8.86
CA LEU A 299 13.60 -14.83 7.72
C LEU A 299 14.06 -16.27 7.98
N THR A 300 14.16 -16.72 9.23
CA THR A 300 14.53 -18.10 9.58
C THR A 300 13.52 -18.70 10.55
N ASP A 301 13.44 -20.00 10.67
CA ASP A 301 12.57 -20.63 11.68
C ASP A 301 13.16 -20.54 13.09
N GLU A 302 14.21 -19.73 13.26
CA GLU A 302 14.82 -19.51 14.56
C GLU A 302 13.85 -18.83 15.51
N GLN A 303 13.73 -19.45 16.70
CA GLN A 303 12.98 -18.93 17.83
C GLN A 303 13.91 -18.83 19.03
N TRP A 304 13.79 -17.74 19.76
CA TRP A 304 14.58 -17.48 20.94
C TRP A 304 13.69 -17.07 22.11
N GLN A 305 13.82 -17.75 23.21
CA GLN A 305 13.24 -17.31 24.46
C GLN A 305 14.24 -16.40 25.17
N LEU A 306 13.92 -15.13 25.28
CA LEU A 306 14.80 -14.13 25.85
C LEU A 306 14.17 -13.47 27.08
N ARG A 307 15.02 -13.11 28.02
CA ARG A 307 14.65 -12.34 29.21
C ARG A 307 14.99 -10.88 28.98
N LYS A 308 14.24 -9.99 29.64
CA LYS A 308 14.53 -8.56 29.68
C LYS A 308 16.02 -8.30 29.90
N GLY A 309 16.59 -7.45 29.07
CA GLY A 309 18.02 -7.09 29.12
C GLY A 309 18.93 -7.97 28.25
N GLN A 310 18.44 -9.11 27.74
CA GLN A 310 19.23 -9.91 26.80
C GLN A 310 19.18 -9.31 25.40
N ARG A 311 20.15 -9.67 24.56
CA ARG A 311 20.24 -9.19 23.18
C ARG A 311 19.72 -10.22 22.19
N LEU A 312 18.97 -9.75 21.22
CA LEU A 312 18.61 -10.56 20.04
C LEU A 312 19.85 -10.87 19.20
N PRO A 313 19.90 -12.03 18.57
CA PRO A 313 20.98 -12.37 17.65
C PRO A 313 21.13 -11.30 16.56
N SER A 314 22.37 -10.92 16.29
CA SER A 314 22.70 -9.91 15.27
C SER A 314 23.04 -10.53 13.91
N GLN A 315 23.31 -11.82 13.88
CA GLN A 315 23.64 -12.56 12.66
C GLN A 315 22.84 -13.87 12.64
N THR A 316 22.08 -14.03 11.60
CA THR A 316 21.56 -15.32 11.14
C THR A 316 22.17 -15.58 9.77
N HIS A 317 22.16 -16.82 9.30
CA HIS A 317 22.69 -17.18 7.98
C HIS A 317 21.77 -16.69 6.84
N VAL A 318 21.57 -15.39 6.77
CA VAL A 318 20.76 -14.71 5.75
C VAL A 318 21.68 -13.93 4.80
N ASN A 319 21.26 -13.81 3.56
CA ASN A 319 21.98 -13.04 2.58
C ASN A 319 22.08 -11.57 2.98
N LYS A 320 23.13 -10.89 2.54
CA LYS A 320 23.41 -9.48 2.86
C LYS A 320 22.28 -8.51 2.52
N ASP A 321 21.43 -8.90 1.58
CA ASP A 321 20.32 -8.11 1.06
C ASP A 321 18.99 -8.46 1.72
N ASP A 322 18.96 -9.50 2.55
CA ASP A 322 17.77 -9.93 3.24
C ASP A 322 17.51 -9.06 4.48
N MET A 323 16.24 -8.82 4.72
CA MET A 323 15.81 -7.99 5.82
C MET A 323 15.51 -8.83 7.04
N LEU A 324 16.41 -8.77 8.01
CA LEU A 324 16.28 -9.47 9.28
C LEU A 324 15.64 -8.58 10.35
N PHE A 325 14.60 -9.10 10.99
CA PHE A 325 14.04 -8.55 12.22
C PHE A 325 13.41 -9.67 13.07
N TRP A 326 13.11 -9.35 14.32
CA TRP A 326 12.54 -10.27 15.28
C TRP A 326 11.15 -9.81 15.69
N ILE A 327 10.22 -10.74 15.79
CA ILE A 327 8.85 -10.52 16.22
C ILE A 327 8.66 -11.23 17.55
N GLN A 328 8.18 -10.52 18.57
CA GLN A 328 7.77 -11.12 19.81
C GLN A 328 6.41 -11.80 19.62
N GLU A 329 6.34 -13.09 19.99
CA GLU A 329 5.11 -13.89 19.96
C GLU A 329 4.34 -13.80 21.26
#